data_8e42d73b03fcb3f3fd65c336617b2121
#
_entry.id   8e42d73b03fcb3f3fd65c336617b2121
#
_cell.length_a   1.000
_cell.length_b   1.000
_cell.length_c   1.000
_cell.angle_alpha   90.00
_cell.angle_beta   90.00
_cell.angle_gamma   90.00
#
_symmetry.space_group_name_H-M   'P 1'
#
loop_
_entity.id
_entity.type
_entity.pdbx_description
1 polymer ?
#
loop_
_entity_poly.entity_id
_entity_poly.type
_entity_poly.pdbx_seq_one_letter_code
_entity_poly.pdbx_strand_id
1 'polypeptide(L)'
;VTDEIGRRVNVVSAPQRIVSLAPGITETLYALGLDDKIAGVTTFCDWPAAALAKPRIGGFTNPSIEKIIALKPDLILATADGNRKDTVQQLERLGLPVYVTNPLDTRGVLKSILHIGEITYRKKEAQRLVEKLQKRLDAITAQVGKKRKPRVFFQLGLEPVITAGRGTLNHEVIERAGGMNIAGMDLANYPLYSAEGIISASPEIIVFAPMVNDEKFAAVKRFWLKFKEVPAVKNKKIYPIDANLINRASPRIVDAIEILAFMFHPDIKKQNKETL
;
A
#
# COMPACT_ATOMS: atom_id res chain seq x y z
N VAL A 1 -3.89 19.82 15.62
CA VAL A 1 -4.32 18.43 15.43
C VAL A 1 -3.33 17.45 16.05
N THR A 2 -3.73 16.21 16.28
CA THR A 2 -2.84 15.12 16.72
C THR A 2 -2.65 14.17 15.56
N ASP A 3 -1.40 13.80 15.26
CA ASP A 3 -1.11 12.84 14.20
C ASP A 3 -1.32 11.37 14.63
N GLU A 4 -1.13 10.41 13.70
CA GLU A 4 -1.44 9.00 13.95
C GLU A 4 -0.40 8.27 14.82
N ILE A 5 0.69 8.94 15.21
CA ILE A 5 1.66 8.45 16.19
C ILE A 5 1.65 9.25 17.49
N GLY A 6 0.59 10.07 17.73
CA GLY A 6 0.31 10.76 18.98
C GLY A 6 0.99 12.11 19.18
N ARG A 7 1.59 12.72 18.13
CA ARG A 7 2.27 14.00 18.22
C ARG A 7 1.32 15.16 17.89
N ARG A 8 1.50 16.30 18.56
CA ARG A 8 0.78 17.53 18.23
C ARG A 8 1.42 18.22 17.02
N VAL A 9 0.61 18.51 15.99
CA VAL A 9 1.02 19.23 14.78
C VAL A 9 0.19 20.49 14.66
N ASN A 10 0.85 21.62 14.44
CA ASN A 10 0.17 22.91 14.31
C ASN A 10 -0.14 23.16 12.82
N VAL A 11 -1.41 23.01 12.45
CA VAL A 11 -1.94 23.36 11.12
C VAL A 11 -2.98 24.45 11.34
N VAL A 12 -2.61 25.70 11.09
CA VAL A 12 -3.42 26.88 11.45
C VAL A 12 -4.44 27.29 10.40
N SER A 13 -4.26 26.84 9.16
CA SER A 13 -5.15 27.16 8.02
C SER A 13 -5.11 26.05 6.97
N ALA A 14 -5.97 26.12 5.96
CA ALA A 14 -5.97 25.20 4.84
C ALA A 14 -4.60 25.24 4.11
N PRO A 15 -3.85 24.12 4.08
CA PRO A 15 -2.52 24.09 3.46
C PRO A 15 -2.58 24.44 1.96
N GLN A 16 -1.61 25.26 1.53
CA GLN A 16 -1.48 25.67 0.14
C GLN A 16 -0.23 25.05 -0.55
N ARG A 17 0.73 24.56 0.24
CA ARG A 17 1.99 24.00 -0.25
C ARG A 17 2.34 22.71 0.49
N ILE A 18 1.78 21.61 0.02
CA ILE A 18 1.93 20.30 0.67
C ILE A 18 3.11 19.55 0.05
N VAL A 19 4.01 19.06 0.88
CA VAL A 19 5.04 18.09 0.47
C VAL A 19 4.64 16.70 0.94
N SER A 20 4.61 15.75 0.01
CA SER A 20 4.28 14.34 0.27
C SER A 20 5.56 13.49 0.29
N LEU A 21 5.83 12.85 1.44
CA LEU A 21 7.01 11.99 1.63
C LEU A 21 6.74 10.51 1.30
N ALA A 22 5.56 10.16 0.79
CA ALA A 22 5.23 8.77 0.45
C ALA A 22 4.28 8.68 -0.76
N PRO A 23 4.43 7.65 -1.63
CA PRO A 23 3.54 7.45 -2.77
C PRO A 23 2.06 7.30 -2.38
N GLY A 24 1.72 6.53 -1.34
CA GLY A 24 0.34 6.34 -0.89
C GLY A 24 -0.32 7.64 -0.43
N ILE A 25 0.44 8.55 0.19
CA ILE A 25 0.00 9.88 0.58
C ILE A 25 -0.27 10.73 -0.68
N THR A 26 0.64 10.69 -1.66
CA THR A 26 0.46 11.41 -2.94
C THR A 26 -0.82 10.95 -3.63
N GLU A 27 -1.07 9.64 -3.72
CA GLU A 27 -2.30 9.08 -4.29
C GLU A 27 -3.55 9.56 -3.55
N THR A 28 -3.48 9.64 -2.21
CA THR A 28 -4.58 10.15 -1.38
C THR A 28 -4.85 11.63 -1.64
N LEU A 29 -3.81 12.46 -1.73
CA LEU A 29 -3.95 13.89 -2.03
C LEU A 29 -4.62 14.12 -3.39
N TYR A 30 -4.22 13.37 -4.43
CA TYR A 30 -4.89 13.44 -5.73
C TYR A 30 -6.35 13.00 -5.67
N ALA A 31 -6.64 11.91 -4.94
CA ALA A 31 -8.02 11.42 -4.76
C ALA A 31 -8.92 12.40 -3.99
N LEU A 32 -8.33 13.31 -3.21
CA LEU A 32 -9.03 14.38 -2.50
C LEU A 32 -9.10 15.71 -3.30
N GLY A 33 -8.62 15.74 -4.54
CA GLY A 33 -8.63 16.94 -5.38
C GLY A 33 -7.69 18.04 -4.87
N LEU A 34 -6.51 17.67 -4.40
CA LEU A 34 -5.48 18.57 -3.85
C LEU A 34 -4.24 18.66 -4.74
N ASP A 35 -4.34 18.26 -5.99
CA ASP A 35 -3.24 18.22 -6.94
C ASP A 35 -2.57 19.60 -7.11
N ASP A 36 -3.32 20.69 -7.14
CA ASP A 36 -2.81 22.06 -7.19
C ASP A 36 -2.02 22.47 -5.93
N LYS A 37 -2.26 21.82 -4.79
CA LYS A 37 -1.58 22.08 -3.51
C LYS A 37 -0.30 21.27 -3.33
N ILE A 38 -0.06 20.24 -4.14
CA ILE A 38 1.15 19.42 -4.04
C ILE A 38 2.35 20.20 -4.55
N ALA A 39 3.21 20.66 -3.64
CA ALA A 39 4.43 21.40 -3.94
C ALA A 39 5.62 20.47 -4.27
N GLY A 40 5.66 19.24 -3.71
CA GLY A 40 6.71 18.27 -3.98
C GLY A 40 6.37 16.87 -3.54
N VAL A 41 7.00 15.89 -4.21
CA VAL A 41 6.76 14.45 -3.99
C VAL A 41 8.07 13.67 -4.06
N THR A 42 8.10 12.44 -3.54
CA THR A 42 9.27 11.56 -3.67
C THR A 42 9.46 11.06 -5.11
N THR A 43 10.64 10.52 -5.43
CA THR A 43 10.94 9.94 -6.75
C THR A 43 10.06 8.73 -7.10
N PHE A 44 9.42 8.10 -6.09
CA PHE A 44 8.57 6.93 -6.26
C PHE A 44 7.06 7.27 -6.45
N CYS A 45 6.70 8.56 -6.44
CA CYS A 45 5.32 9.00 -6.65
C CYS A 45 5.03 9.07 -8.16
N ASP A 46 4.48 8.02 -8.72
CA ASP A 46 4.23 7.83 -10.15
C ASP A 46 2.73 7.74 -10.51
N TRP A 47 1.86 7.78 -9.51
CA TRP A 47 0.42 7.71 -9.69
C TRP A 47 -0.32 8.88 -8.98
N PRO A 48 -1.35 9.46 -9.64
CA PRO A 48 -1.67 9.32 -11.06
C PRO A 48 -0.54 9.87 -11.96
N ALA A 49 -0.65 9.70 -13.28
CA ALA A 49 0.41 10.16 -14.20
C ALA A 49 0.77 11.64 -14.01
N ALA A 50 -0.18 12.49 -13.58
CA ALA A 50 0.06 13.90 -13.26
C ALA A 50 1.08 14.10 -12.11
N ALA A 51 1.27 13.11 -11.23
CA ALA A 51 2.29 13.17 -10.17
C ALA A 51 3.71 13.18 -10.74
N LEU A 52 3.94 12.67 -11.96
CA LEU A 52 5.23 12.67 -12.61
C LEU A 52 5.75 14.09 -12.89
N ALA A 53 4.87 15.07 -13.06
CA ALA A 53 5.22 16.47 -13.31
C ALA A 53 5.56 17.26 -12.03
N LYS A 54 5.35 16.69 -10.82
CA LYS A 54 5.61 17.39 -9.56
C LYS A 54 7.11 17.43 -9.23
N PRO A 55 7.60 18.49 -8.55
CA PRO A 55 8.97 18.60 -8.09
C PRO A 55 9.41 17.40 -7.26
N ARG A 56 10.59 16.83 -7.53
CA ARG A 56 11.14 15.64 -6.86
C ARG A 56 12.03 16.03 -5.70
N ILE A 57 11.67 15.58 -4.48
CA ILE A 57 12.39 15.88 -3.24
C ILE A 57 13.36 14.78 -2.80
N GLY A 58 13.60 13.76 -3.62
CA GLY A 58 14.48 12.63 -3.31
C GLY A 58 13.73 11.35 -3.03
N GLY A 59 14.41 10.40 -2.39
CA GLY A 59 13.88 9.06 -2.11
C GLY A 59 12.86 9.01 -0.98
N PHE A 60 12.21 7.88 -0.83
CA PHE A 60 11.20 7.63 0.21
C PHE A 60 11.83 7.58 1.62
N THR A 61 12.96 6.89 1.75
CA THR A 61 13.69 6.76 3.03
C THR A 61 14.67 7.89 3.30
N ASN A 62 15.14 8.58 2.25
CA ASN A 62 16.16 9.61 2.30
C ASN A 62 15.81 10.83 1.42
N PRO A 63 14.73 11.57 1.72
CA PRO A 63 14.40 12.79 1.01
C PRO A 63 15.44 13.88 1.30
N SER A 64 15.64 14.81 0.33
CA SER A 64 16.53 15.96 0.51
C SER A 64 15.82 17.05 1.32
N ILE A 65 16.34 17.32 2.50
CA ILE A 65 15.84 18.37 3.40
C ILE A 65 15.94 19.75 2.73
N GLU A 66 17.03 20.03 2.00
CA GLU A 66 17.23 21.30 1.30
C GLU A 66 16.16 21.52 0.25
N LYS A 67 15.85 20.49 -0.56
CA LYS A 67 14.78 20.57 -1.56
C LYS A 67 13.41 20.79 -0.93
N ILE A 68 13.13 20.14 0.21
CA ILE A 68 11.89 20.33 0.95
C ILE A 68 11.77 21.78 1.43
N ILE A 69 12.82 22.34 2.07
CA ILE A 69 12.84 23.72 2.55
C ILE A 69 12.65 24.71 1.39
N ALA A 70 13.33 24.49 0.26
CA ALA A 70 13.25 25.36 -0.91
C ALA A 70 11.81 25.46 -1.48
N LEU A 71 10.99 24.43 -1.27
CA LEU A 71 9.57 24.41 -1.65
C LEU A 71 8.68 25.22 -0.69
N LYS A 72 9.20 25.68 0.46
CA LYS A 72 8.47 26.46 1.50
C LYS A 72 7.11 25.81 1.85
N PRO A 73 7.08 24.53 2.26
CA PRO A 73 5.83 23.86 2.58
C PRO A 73 5.17 24.45 3.83
N ASP A 74 3.84 24.53 3.82
CA ASP A 74 3.03 24.82 5.00
C ASP A 74 2.43 23.56 5.62
N LEU A 75 2.61 22.40 4.96
CA LEU A 75 2.34 21.06 5.51
C LEU A 75 3.26 20.02 4.85
N ILE A 76 3.83 19.15 5.66
CA ILE A 76 4.54 17.95 5.20
C ILE A 76 3.76 16.73 5.69
N LEU A 77 3.45 15.81 4.77
CA LEU A 77 2.81 14.54 5.10
C LEU A 77 3.82 13.41 4.99
N ALA A 78 4.01 12.69 6.08
CA ALA A 78 4.91 11.55 6.22
C ALA A 78 4.16 10.28 6.62
N THR A 79 4.80 9.12 6.54
CA THR A 79 4.29 7.86 7.06
C THR A 79 5.29 7.21 8.01
N ALA A 80 4.79 6.58 9.07
CA ALA A 80 5.63 5.86 10.03
C ALA A 80 6.30 4.64 9.39
N ASP A 81 5.63 4.01 8.42
CA ASP A 81 6.19 2.91 7.63
C ASP A 81 7.01 3.46 6.45
N GLY A 82 8.33 3.55 6.66
CA GLY A 82 9.31 3.87 5.62
C GLY A 82 9.95 5.24 5.67
N ASN A 83 9.33 6.30 6.21
CA ASN A 83 10.05 7.55 6.44
C ASN A 83 10.87 7.45 7.74
N ARG A 84 12.14 7.82 7.67
CA ARG A 84 13.05 7.73 8.82
C ARG A 84 12.64 8.74 9.91
N LYS A 85 12.62 8.29 11.16
CA LYS A 85 12.29 9.12 12.33
C LYS A 85 13.20 10.34 12.45
N ASP A 86 14.50 10.18 12.19
CA ASP A 86 15.49 11.26 12.22
C ASP A 86 15.20 12.35 11.17
N THR A 87 14.78 11.97 9.97
CA THR A 87 14.35 12.90 8.92
C THR A 87 13.14 13.72 9.37
N VAL A 88 12.12 13.06 9.93
CA VAL A 88 10.93 13.75 10.45
C VAL A 88 11.31 14.73 11.57
N GLN A 89 12.13 14.30 12.53
CA GLN A 89 12.60 15.15 13.63
C GLN A 89 13.46 16.34 13.15
N GLN A 90 14.24 16.16 12.08
CA GLN A 90 15.02 17.25 11.50
C GLN A 90 14.11 18.31 10.89
N LEU A 91 13.08 17.91 10.15
CA LEU A 91 12.09 18.83 9.56
C LEU A 91 11.34 19.61 10.66
N GLU A 92 10.97 18.94 11.76
CA GLU A 92 10.32 19.58 12.91
C GLU A 92 11.22 20.62 13.61
N ARG A 93 12.51 20.29 13.82
CA ARG A 93 13.50 21.23 14.39
C ARG A 93 13.67 22.50 13.55
N LEU A 94 13.39 22.41 12.25
CA LEU A 94 13.38 23.54 11.33
C LEU A 94 12.05 24.31 11.34
N GLY A 95 11.12 23.97 12.25
CA GLY A 95 9.83 24.64 12.40
C GLY A 95 8.78 24.26 11.34
N LEU A 96 9.03 23.21 10.54
CA LEU A 96 8.10 22.77 9.51
C LEU A 96 7.02 21.85 10.12
N PRO A 97 5.72 22.03 9.78
CA PRO A 97 4.65 21.18 10.30
C PRO A 97 4.67 19.82 9.57
N VAL A 98 5.01 18.75 10.31
CA VAL A 98 5.04 17.39 9.79
C VAL A 98 3.95 16.55 10.44
N TYR A 99 2.98 16.10 9.65
CA TYR A 99 1.94 15.15 10.07
C TYR A 99 2.32 13.74 9.62
N VAL A 100 2.37 12.78 10.54
CA VAL A 100 2.73 11.38 10.25
C VAL A 100 1.49 10.51 10.28
N THR A 101 1.23 9.80 9.18
CA THR A 101 0.24 8.72 9.09
C THR A 101 0.85 7.39 9.50
N ASN A 102 0.02 6.45 10.01
CA ASN A 102 0.48 5.11 10.41
C ASN A 102 -0.57 4.03 10.12
N PRO A 103 -0.99 3.85 8.85
CA PRO A 103 -1.97 2.84 8.48
C PRO A 103 -1.36 1.43 8.50
N LEU A 104 -1.76 0.59 9.46
CA LEU A 104 -1.27 -0.78 9.61
C LEU A 104 -2.16 -1.80 8.89
N ASP A 105 -3.39 -1.42 8.56
CA ASP A 105 -4.41 -2.26 7.93
C ASP A 105 -5.31 -1.42 7.01
N THR A 106 -6.26 -2.04 6.33
CA THR A 106 -7.19 -1.32 5.43
C THR A 106 -8.09 -0.34 6.19
N ARG A 107 -8.47 -0.63 7.44
CA ARG A 107 -9.21 0.31 8.29
C ARG A 107 -8.35 1.53 8.61
N GLY A 108 -7.08 1.30 8.93
CA GLY A 108 -6.08 2.36 9.12
C GLY A 108 -5.93 3.22 7.87
N VAL A 109 -5.90 2.63 6.67
CA VAL A 109 -5.86 3.39 5.41
C VAL A 109 -7.09 4.29 5.27
N LEU A 110 -8.29 3.77 5.48
CA LEU A 110 -9.51 4.58 5.41
C LEU A 110 -9.52 5.70 6.46
N LYS A 111 -9.03 5.42 7.66
CA LYS A 111 -8.88 6.40 8.74
C LYS A 111 -7.87 7.49 8.36
N SER A 112 -6.72 7.12 7.80
CA SER A 112 -5.71 8.09 7.34
C SER A 112 -6.25 9.00 6.23
N ILE A 113 -7.09 8.49 5.31
CA ILE A 113 -7.77 9.30 4.30
C ILE A 113 -8.66 10.37 4.97
N LEU A 114 -9.45 9.99 6.00
CA LEU A 114 -10.28 10.95 6.75
C LEU A 114 -9.43 12.01 7.46
N HIS A 115 -8.34 11.61 8.12
CA HIS A 115 -7.45 12.54 8.82
C HIS A 115 -6.76 13.51 7.84
N ILE A 116 -6.26 13.00 6.70
CA ILE A 116 -5.70 13.87 5.65
C ILE A 116 -6.78 14.84 5.15
N GLY A 117 -8.02 14.37 4.92
CA GLY A 117 -9.14 15.23 4.54
C GLY A 117 -9.45 16.30 5.58
N GLU A 118 -9.36 15.98 6.87
CA GLU A 118 -9.58 16.93 7.96
C GLU A 118 -8.50 18.03 8.00
N ILE A 119 -7.23 17.64 8.01
CA ILE A 119 -6.10 18.58 8.11
C ILE A 119 -5.88 19.41 6.84
N THR A 120 -6.41 18.95 5.70
CA THR A 120 -6.35 19.67 4.42
C THR A 120 -7.66 20.39 4.05
N TYR A 121 -8.62 20.41 4.97
CA TYR A 121 -9.95 21.04 4.75
C TYR A 121 -10.75 20.40 3.59
N ARG A 122 -10.55 19.10 3.34
CA ARG A 122 -11.26 18.27 2.35
C ARG A 122 -12.12 17.18 3.02
N LYS A 123 -12.73 17.50 4.16
CA LYS A 123 -13.49 16.53 4.98
C LYS A 123 -14.62 15.86 4.20
N LYS A 124 -15.36 16.63 3.39
CA LYS A 124 -16.50 16.10 2.60
C LYS A 124 -16.02 15.14 1.50
N GLU A 125 -14.94 15.50 0.82
CA GLU A 125 -14.32 14.68 -0.23
C GLU A 125 -13.77 13.38 0.36
N ALA A 126 -13.11 13.46 1.51
CA ALA A 126 -12.58 12.29 2.22
C ALA A 126 -13.71 11.34 2.68
N GLN A 127 -14.80 11.88 3.22
CA GLN A 127 -15.95 11.07 3.61
C GLN A 127 -16.57 10.33 2.42
N ARG A 128 -16.82 11.04 1.30
CA ARG A 128 -17.35 10.42 0.07
C ARG A 128 -16.42 9.33 -0.47
N LEU A 129 -15.11 9.59 -0.47
CA LEU A 129 -14.11 8.62 -0.91
C LEU A 129 -14.14 7.37 -0.02
N VAL A 130 -14.11 7.55 1.31
CA VAL A 130 -14.12 6.43 2.26
C VAL A 130 -15.42 5.64 2.17
N GLU A 131 -16.58 6.29 2.04
CA GLU A 131 -17.85 5.60 1.83
C GLU A 131 -17.86 4.74 0.55
N LYS A 132 -17.32 5.27 -0.56
CA LYS A 132 -17.17 4.53 -1.82
C LYS A 132 -16.26 3.32 -1.64
N LEU A 133 -15.09 3.49 -1.00
CA LEU A 133 -14.13 2.41 -0.76
C LEU A 133 -14.70 1.34 0.20
N GLN A 134 -15.40 1.76 1.27
CA GLN A 134 -16.04 0.84 2.22
C GLN A 134 -17.12 -0.02 1.55
N LYS A 135 -17.98 0.58 0.71
CA LYS A 135 -18.99 -0.18 -0.06
C LYS A 135 -18.35 -1.27 -0.94
N ARG A 136 -17.22 -0.94 -1.58
CA ARG A 136 -16.47 -1.92 -2.39
C ARG A 136 -15.90 -3.05 -1.53
N LEU A 137 -15.30 -2.72 -0.37
CA LEU A 137 -14.79 -3.73 0.58
C LEU A 137 -15.91 -4.64 1.10
N ASP A 138 -17.05 -4.07 1.46
CA ASP A 138 -18.21 -4.83 1.96
C ASP A 138 -18.75 -5.78 0.89
N ALA A 139 -18.81 -5.34 -0.36
CA ALA A 139 -19.27 -6.16 -1.48
C ALA A 139 -18.31 -7.34 -1.78
N ILE A 140 -16.98 -7.13 -1.69
CA ILE A 140 -16.01 -8.23 -1.80
C ILE A 140 -16.16 -9.18 -0.62
N THR A 141 -16.23 -8.66 0.60
CA THR A 141 -16.40 -9.48 1.83
C THR A 141 -17.64 -10.36 1.73
N ALA A 142 -18.76 -9.82 1.25
CA ALA A 142 -20.00 -10.60 1.07
C ALA A 142 -19.83 -11.72 0.03
N GLN A 143 -19.06 -11.52 -1.02
CA GLN A 143 -18.86 -12.52 -2.07
C GLN A 143 -17.89 -13.64 -1.62
N VAL A 144 -16.82 -13.30 -0.90
CA VAL A 144 -15.78 -14.28 -0.52
C VAL A 144 -16.01 -14.93 0.85
N GLY A 145 -16.82 -14.29 1.72
CA GLY A 145 -16.97 -14.69 3.12
C GLY A 145 -17.50 -16.11 3.35
N LYS A 146 -18.23 -16.68 2.38
CA LYS A 146 -18.76 -18.05 2.43
C LYS A 146 -17.92 -19.05 1.62
N LYS A 147 -16.83 -18.60 0.98
CA LYS A 147 -16.00 -19.45 0.14
C LYS A 147 -14.88 -20.12 0.93
N ARG A 148 -14.43 -21.28 0.46
CA ARG A 148 -13.21 -21.91 0.98
C ARG A 148 -12.01 -21.01 0.69
N LYS A 149 -11.23 -20.69 1.70
CA LYS A 149 -10.01 -19.89 1.54
C LYS A 149 -8.88 -20.75 0.99
N PRO A 150 -8.34 -20.47 -0.21
CA PRO A 150 -7.15 -21.14 -0.71
C PRO A 150 -5.93 -20.73 0.09
N ARG A 151 -4.95 -21.64 0.27
CA ARG A 151 -3.64 -21.33 0.86
C ARG A 151 -2.83 -20.50 -0.14
N VAL A 152 -2.43 -19.31 0.26
CA VAL A 152 -1.73 -18.32 -0.56
C VAL A 152 -0.31 -18.10 -0.03
N PHE A 153 0.69 -18.23 -0.89
CA PHE A 153 2.02 -17.72 -0.64
C PHE A 153 2.19 -16.39 -1.36
N PHE A 154 2.49 -15.34 -0.60
CA PHE A 154 2.77 -14.01 -1.13
C PHE A 154 4.26 -13.75 -1.13
N GLN A 155 4.86 -13.59 -2.31
CA GLN A 155 6.31 -13.44 -2.47
C GLN A 155 6.69 -11.99 -2.79
N LEU A 156 7.49 -11.38 -1.89
CA LEU A 156 8.04 -10.03 -2.05
C LEU A 156 9.44 -10.05 -2.70
N GLY A 157 10.27 -11.04 -2.35
CA GLY A 157 11.63 -11.20 -2.85
C GLY A 157 11.91 -12.62 -3.31
N LEU A 158 12.91 -12.82 -4.17
CA LEU A 158 13.34 -14.14 -4.65
C LEU A 158 14.62 -14.62 -3.95
N GLU A 159 15.57 -13.73 -3.74
CA GLU A 159 16.86 -14.03 -3.11
C GLU A 159 17.24 -12.92 -2.13
N PRO A 160 16.98 -13.10 -0.84
CA PRO A 160 16.26 -14.22 -0.23
C PRO A 160 14.76 -14.22 -0.51
N VAL A 161 14.10 -15.38 -0.34
CA VAL A 161 12.65 -15.46 -0.45
C VAL A 161 12.02 -14.82 0.80
N ILE A 162 11.37 -13.68 0.59
CA ILE A 162 10.72 -12.88 1.63
C ILE A 162 9.22 -12.93 1.39
N THR A 163 8.44 -13.07 2.46
CA THR A 163 6.98 -12.99 2.44
C THR A 163 6.46 -11.97 3.46
N ALA A 164 5.14 -11.80 3.52
CA ALA A 164 4.46 -10.91 4.44
C ALA A 164 3.77 -11.72 5.54
N GLY A 165 4.18 -11.50 6.79
CA GLY A 165 3.60 -12.09 7.99
C GLY A 165 2.41 -11.32 8.53
N ARG A 166 1.89 -11.78 9.67
CA ARG A 166 0.61 -11.35 10.29
C ARG A 166 0.48 -9.85 10.54
N GLY A 167 1.58 -9.15 10.85
CA GLY A 167 1.54 -7.70 11.20
C GLY A 167 1.56 -6.74 10.00
N THR A 168 1.35 -7.21 8.78
CA THR A 168 1.52 -6.41 7.56
C THR A 168 0.19 -6.13 6.85
N LEU A 169 0.12 -4.99 6.16
CA LEU A 169 -1.00 -4.65 5.28
C LEU A 169 -1.23 -5.74 4.21
N ASN A 170 -0.14 -6.31 3.66
CA ASN A 170 -0.22 -7.37 2.65
C ASN A 170 -0.92 -8.63 3.19
N HIS A 171 -0.66 -9.03 4.44
CA HIS A 171 -1.36 -10.14 5.07
C HIS A 171 -2.87 -9.88 5.11
N GLU A 172 -3.28 -8.70 5.59
CA GLU A 172 -4.69 -8.36 5.69
C GLU A 172 -5.36 -8.30 4.31
N VAL A 173 -4.69 -7.76 3.29
CA VAL A 173 -5.18 -7.71 1.91
C VAL A 173 -5.47 -9.11 1.37
N ILE A 174 -4.59 -10.08 1.64
CA ILE A 174 -4.80 -11.50 1.25
C ILE A 174 -6.03 -12.07 1.96
N GLU A 175 -6.15 -11.86 3.28
CA GLU A 175 -7.27 -12.39 4.06
C GLU A 175 -8.61 -11.75 3.62
N ARG A 176 -8.63 -10.44 3.37
CA ARG A 176 -9.82 -9.75 2.86
C ARG A 176 -10.23 -10.18 1.45
N ALA A 177 -9.27 -10.55 0.64
CA ALA A 177 -9.51 -11.13 -0.69
C ALA A 177 -10.03 -12.58 -0.63
N GLY A 178 -10.20 -13.14 0.58
CA GLY A 178 -10.70 -14.51 0.79
C GLY A 178 -9.62 -15.58 0.63
N GLY A 179 -8.33 -15.23 0.73
CA GLY A 179 -7.22 -16.17 0.81
C GLY A 179 -6.87 -16.52 2.27
N MET A 180 -6.04 -17.52 2.45
CA MET A 180 -5.36 -17.84 3.70
C MET A 180 -3.86 -17.69 3.49
N ASN A 181 -3.27 -16.67 4.10
CA ASN A 181 -1.83 -16.43 4.00
C ASN A 181 -1.07 -17.51 4.75
N ILE A 182 -0.20 -18.29 4.09
CA ILE A 182 0.57 -19.37 4.74
C ILE A 182 1.54 -18.84 5.79
N ALA A 183 1.98 -17.56 5.69
CA ALA A 183 2.79 -16.89 6.69
C ALA A 183 1.95 -16.13 7.74
N GLY A 184 0.62 -16.35 7.78
CA GLY A 184 -0.30 -15.64 8.67
C GLY A 184 -0.13 -15.96 10.15
N MET A 185 0.60 -17.00 10.52
CA MET A 185 0.94 -17.34 11.91
C MET A 185 2.32 -16.81 12.35
N ASP A 186 3.13 -16.29 11.42
CA ASP A 186 4.43 -15.72 11.74
C ASP A 186 4.31 -14.39 12.49
N LEU A 187 5.11 -14.25 13.55
CA LEU A 187 5.18 -13.02 14.33
C LEU A 187 6.05 -11.94 13.68
N ALA A 188 6.99 -12.35 12.82
CA ALA A 188 7.79 -11.42 12.05
C ALA A 188 6.96 -10.79 10.92
N ASN A 189 7.07 -9.48 10.73
CA ASN A 189 6.35 -8.78 9.66
C ASN A 189 6.79 -9.26 8.27
N TYR A 190 8.08 -9.54 8.09
CA TYR A 190 8.66 -9.96 6.82
C TYR A 190 9.58 -11.18 7.03
N PRO A 191 8.99 -12.38 7.27
CA PRO A 191 9.79 -13.57 7.51
C PRO A 191 10.47 -14.07 6.23
N LEU A 192 11.63 -14.72 6.44
CA LEU A 192 12.35 -15.45 5.40
C LEU A 192 11.84 -16.89 5.35
N TYR A 193 11.62 -17.39 4.15
CA TYR A 193 11.17 -18.76 3.93
C TYR A 193 12.15 -19.52 3.07
N SER A 194 12.39 -20.79 3.43
CA SER A 194 13.06 -21.72 2.51
C SER A 194 12.07 -22.29 1.49
N ALA A 195 12.58 -22.75 0.36
CA ALA A 195 11.76 -23.43 -0.64
C ALA A 195 11.05 -24.66 -0.06
N GLU A 196 11.74 -25.45 0.78
CA GLU A 196 11.21 -26.64 1.45
C GLU A 196 10.05 -26.28 2.39
N GLY A 197 10.17 -25.19 3.16
CA GLY A 197 9.11 -24.70 4.05
C GLY A 197 7.85 -24.31 3.26
N ILE A 198 8.02 -23.65 2.11
CA ILE A 198 6.90 -23.28 1.25
C ILE A 198 6.26 -24.53 0.61
N ILE A 199 7.07 -25.47 0.13
CA ILE A 199 6.57 -26.73 -0.44
C ILE A 199 5.76 -27.51 0.60
N SER A 200 6.26 -27.62 1.84
CA SER A 200 5.57 -28.28 2.95
C SER A 200 4.24 -27.61 3.28
N ALA A 201 4.17 -26.28 3.21
CA ALA A 201 2.92 -25.53 3.40
C ALA A 201 1.92 -25.73 2.26
N SER A 202 2.35 -26.34 1.14
CA SER A 202 1.51 -26.69 -0.01
C SER A 202 0.60 -25.56 -0.50
N PRO A 203 1.13 -24.40 -0.90
CA PRO A 203 0.30 -23.28 -1.36
C PRO A 203 -0.47 -23.67 -2.62
N GLU A 204 -1.74 -23.26 -2.66
CA GLU A 204 -2.63 -23.46 -3.79
C GLU A 204 -2.55 -22.31 -4.80
N ILE A 205 -2.06 -21.17 -4.34
CA ILE A 205 -1.84 -19.96 -5.14
C ILE A 205 -0.52 -19.33 -4.70
N ILE A 206 0.27 -18.88 -5.65
CA ILE A 206 1.45 -18.04 -5.43
C ILE A 206 1.16 -16.69 -6.06
N VAL A 207 1.27 -15.62 -5.26
CA VAL A 207 1.18 -14.23 -5.74
C VAL A 207 2.55 -13.60 -5.58
N PHE A 208 3.02 -12.96 -6.62
CA PHE A 208 4.30 -12.25 -6.61
C PHE A 208 4.11 -10.77 -6.96
N ALA A 209 4.65 -9.88 -6.14
CA ALA A 209 4.61 -8.44 -6.35
C ALA A 209 5.99 -7.91 -6.78
N PRO A 210 6.33 -7.95 -8.09
CA PRO A 210 7.62 -7.47 -8.57
C PRO A 210 7.70 -5.95 -8.43
N MET A 211 8.76 -5.45 -7.80
CA MET A 211 8.99 -4.00 -7.70
C MET A 211 9.42 -3.37 -9.03
N VAL A 212 9.81 -4.15 -10.03
CA VAL A 212 10.17 -3.69 -11.40
C VAL A 212 10.14 -4.87 -12.39
N ASN A 213 9.47 -4.71 -13.50
CA ASN A 213 9.48 -5.40 -14.81
C ASN A 213 9.15 -6.91 -14.93
N ASP A 214 8.75 -7.29 -16.16
CA ASP A 214 8.36 -8.64 -16.59
C ASP A 214 9.48 -9.70 -16.40
N GLU A 215 10.75 -9.30 -16.45
CA GLU A 215 11.89 -10.21 -16.30
C GLU A 215 11.93 -10.84 -14.90
N LYS A 216 11.63 -10.07 -13.84
CA LYS A 216 11.58 -10.61 -12.47
C LYS A 216 10.43 -11.59 -12.30
N PHE A 217 9.28 -11.33 -12.91
CA PHE A 217 8.18 -12.28 -12.90
C PHE A 217 8.56 -13.58 -13.62
N ALA A 218 9.21 -13.49 -14.77
CA ALA A 218 9.69 -14.67 -15.51
C ALA A 218 10.71 -15.47 -14.67
N ALA A 219 11.60 -14.82 -13.92
CA ALA A 219 12.56 -15.47 -13.04
C ALA A 219 11.86 -16.21 -11.89
N VAL A 220 10.89 -15.57 -11.20
CA VAL A 220 10.08 -16.19 -10.15
C VAL A 220 9.32 -17.40 -10.69
N LYS A 221 8.68 -17.26 -11.86
CA LYS A 221 7.95 -18.35 -12.48
C LYS A 221 8.87 -19.53 -12.81
N ARG A 222 10.06 -19.27 -13.39
CA ARG A 222 11.08 -20.32 -13.66
C ARG A 222 11.54 -21.01 -12.39
N PHE A 223 11.72 -20.27 -11.30
CA PHE A 223 12.07 -20.83 -10.00
C PHE A 223 11.02 -21.83 -9.54
N TRP A 224 9.75 -21.45 -9.53
CA TRP A 224 8.65 -22.30 -9.05
C TRP A 224 8.36 -23.49 -9.96
N LEU A 225 8.53 -23.38 -11.28
CA LEU A 225 8.28 -24.48 -12.22
C LEU A 225 9.14 -25.73 -11.98
N LYS A 226 10.19 -25.63 -11.16
CA LYS A 226 11.02 -26.77 -10.72
C LYS A 226 10.26 -27.67 -9.72
N PHE A 227 9.27 -27.16 -8.99
CA PHE A 227 8.56 -27.85 -7.91
C PHE A 227 7.17 -28.27 -8.36
N LYS A 228 7.12 -29.29 -9.23
CA LYS A 228 5.88 -29.75 -9.91
C LYS A 228 4.81 -30.28 -8.95
N GLU A 229 5.18 -30.72 -7.76
CA GLU A 229 4.30 -31.23 -6.70
C GLU A 229 3.53 -30.12 -5.98
N VAL A 230 4.00 -28.86 -6.01
CA VAL A 230 3.31 -27.74 -5.37
C VAL A 230 1.97 -27.49 -6.08
N PRO A 231 0.83 -27.45 -5.35
CA PRO A 231 -0.50 -27.28 -5.96
C PRO A 231 -0.63 -26.05 -6.85
N ALA A 232 -0.03 -24.92 -6.45
CA ALA A 232 -0.03 -23.69 -7.24
C ALA A 232 0.68 -23.88 -8.59
N VAL A 233 1.78 -24.64 -8.64
CA VAL A 233 2.53 -24.94 -9.86
C VAL A 233 1.75 -25.90 -10.73
N LYS A 234 1.28 -26.99 -10.17
CA LYS A 234 0.46 -28.01 -10.87
C LYS A 234 -0.76 -27.41 -11.55
N ASN A 235 -1.43 -26.48 -10.86
CA ASN A 235 -2.66 -25.84 -11.34
C ASN A 235 -2.40 -24.53 -12.09
N LYS A 236 -1.14 -24.16 -12.36
CA LYS A 236 -0.74 -22.91 -13.07
C LYS A 236 -1.26 -21.63 -12.39
N LYS A 237 -1.36 -21.62 -11.05
CA LYS A 237 -1.87 -20.51 -10.24
C LYS A 237 -0.70 -19.70 -9.63
N ILE A 238 0.17 -19.18 -10.48
CA ILE A 238 1.26 -18.27 -10.13
C ILE A 238 0.96 -16.94 -10.82
N TYR A 239 0.64 -15.90 -10.04
CA TYR A 239 0.13 -14.62 -10.54
C TYR A 239 1.03 -13.46 -10.15
N PRO A 240 1.33 -12.53 -11.08
CA PRO A 240 1.86 -11.23 -10.72
C PRO A 240 0.74 -10.33 -10.19
N ILE A 241 1.10 -9.43 -9.27
CA ILE A 241 0.29 -8.27 -8.91
C ILE A 241 1.17 -7.03 -8.93
N ASP A 242 0.64 -5.90 -9.35
CA ASP A 242 1.37 -4.63 -9.31
C ASP A 242 1.76 -4.29 -7.87
N ALA A 243 3.07 -4.20 -7.62
CA ALA A 243 3.61 -3.87 -6.30
C ALA A 243 3.14 -2.49 -5.81
N ASN A 244 2.87 -1.55 -6.72
CA ASN A 244 2.37 -0.23 -6.39
C ASN A 244 0.92 -0.25 -5.87
N LEU A 245 0.14 -1.28 -6.21
CA LEU A 245 -1.20 -1.44 -5.65
C LEU A 245 -1.19 -2.06 -4.25
N ILE A 246 -0.37 -3.10 -4.05
CA ILE A 246 -0.46 -3.91 -2.83
C ILE A 246 0.47 -3.44 -1.71
N ASN A 247 1.54 -2.71 -2.04
CA ASN A 247 2.52 -2.24 -1.05
C ASN A 247 2.33 -0.76 -0.66
N ARG A 248 1.33 -0.07 -1.20
CA ARG A 248 1.04 1.33 -0.87
C ARG A 248 -0.23 1.42 -0.04
N ALA A 249 -0.12 2.02 1.14
CA ALA A 249 -1.27 2.39 1.96
C ALA A 249 -1.99 3.60 1.33
N SER A 250 -2.84 3.35 0.35
CA SER A 250 -3.53 4.35 -0.48
C SER A 250 -4.98 3.94 -0.76
N PRO A 251 -5.82 4.81 -1.33
CA PRO A 251 -7.16 4.43 -1.77
C PRO A 251 -7.18 3.23 -2.72
N ARG A 252 -6.11 3.01 -3.51
CA ARG A 252 -5.97 1.92 -4.47
C ARG A 252 -5.74 0.54 -3.84
N ILE A 253 -5.53 0.46 -2.53
CA ILE A 253 -5.44 -0.84 -1.83
C ILE A 253 -6.71 -1.68 -2.01
N VAL A 254 -7.86 -1.04 -2.19
CA VAL A 254 -9.13 -1.73 -2.48
C VAL A 254 -9.09 -2.39 -3.86
N ASP A 255 -8.43 -1.78 -4.86
CA ASP A 255 -8.22 -2.40 -6.18
C ASP A 255 -7.37 -3.67 -6.06
N ALA A 256 -6.32 -3.66 -5.20
CA ALA A 256 -5.51 -4.83 -4.94
C ALA A 256 -6.35 -5.97 -4.34
N ILE A 257 -7.22 -5.67 -3.36
CA ILE A 257 -8.11 -6.65 -2.73
C ILE A 257 -9.08 -7.24 -3.77
N GLU A 258 -9.68 -6.42 -4.64
CA GLU A 258 -10.57 -6.90 -5.70
C GLU A 258 -9.83 -7.82 -6.69
N ILE A 259 -8.64 -7.40 -7.16
CA ILE A 259 -7.83 -8.19 -8.09
C ILE A 259 -7.49 -9.55 -7.47
N LEU A 260 -7.03 -9.57 -6.22
CA LEU A 260 -6.71 -10.82 -5.53
C LEU A 260 -7.95 -11.68 -5.30
N ALA A 261 -9.08 -11.08 -4.95
CA ALA A 261 -10.34 -11.83 -4.78
C ALA A 261 -10.74 -12.55 -6.06
N PHE A 262 -10.57 -11.94 -7.25
CA PHE A 262 -10.79 -12.61 -8.53
C PHE A 262 -9.75 -13.69 -8.83
N MET A 263 -8.49 -13.51 -8.45
CA MET A 263 -7.45 -14.53 -8.61
C MET A 263 -7.74 -15.76 -7.73
N PHE A 264 -8.26 -15.53 -6.51
CA PHE A 264 -8.56 -16.60 -5.55
C PHE A 264 -9.88 -17.30 -5.83
N HIS A 265 -10.87 -16.55 -6.33
CA HIS A 265 -12.24 -16.97 -6.57
C HIS A 265 -12.73 -16.48 -7.94
N PRO A 266 -12.36 -17.15 -9.04
CA PRO A 266 -12.71 -16.69 -10.40
C PRO A 266 -14.22 -16.63 -10.70
N ASP A 267 -15.02 -17.30 -9.87
CA ASP A 267 -16.48 -17.38 -9.98
C ASP A 267 -17.25 -16.22 -9.34
N ILE A 268 -16.56 -15.28 -8.66
CA ILE A 268 -17.21 -14.07 -8.12
C ILE A 268 -17.48 -13.03 -9.23
N LYS A 269 -18.49 -12.20 -9.01
CA LYS A 269 -18.86 -11.16 -9.98
C LYS A 269 -17.89 -9.96 -9.90
N LYS A 270 -17.38 -9.55 -11.06
CA LYS A 270 -16.66 -8.27 -11.17
C LYS A 270 -17.63 -7.13 -10.88
N GLN A 271 -17.25 -6.22 -9.98
CA GLN A 271 -17.98 -4.97 -9.85
C GLN A 271 -17.64 -4.08 -11.06
N ASN A 272 -18.66 -3.40 -11.62
CA ASN A 272 -18.38 -2.38 -12.63
C ASN A 272 -17.47 -1.31 -12.03
N LYS A 273 -16.28 -1.16 -12.59
CA LYS A 273 -15.37 -0.08 -12.19
C LYS A 273 -16.02 1.25 -12.59
N GLU A 274 -16.63 1.94 -11.64
CA GLU A 274 -16.70 3.40 -11.72
C GLU A 274 -15.28 3.91 -11.44
N THR A 275 -14.62 4.41 -12.47
CA THR A 275 -13.25 4.95 -12.42
C THR A 275 -13.14 6.02 -11.35
N LEU A 276 -12.11 5.93 -10.51
CA LEU A 276 -11.70 6.97 -9.56
C LEU A 276 -11.15 8.18 -10.30
#